data_6e6fdee409e26a1bbbdcd61056172261
#
_entry.id   6e6fdee409e26a1bbbdcd61056172261
#
_cell.length_a   1.000
_cell.length_b   1.000
_cell.length_c   1.000
_cell.angle_alpha   90.00
_cell.angle_beta   90.00
_cell.angle_gamma   90.00
#
_symmetry.space_group_name_H-M   'P 1'
#
loop_
_entity.id
_entity.type
_entity.pdbx_description
1 polymer ?
#
loop_
_entity_poly.entity_id
_entity_poly.type
_entity_poly.pdbx_seq_one_letter_code
_entity_poly.pdbx_strand_id
1 'polypeptide(L)'
;MKRAFNLRNCFAGAIIVPSILFVGCGKAPTDDSSTEAAQVEALKKEAASLKSKLASTRLQIDNLRSELNNGNAQDVSRVLSAPDIIDELMEIKLTSGNRGRIQRRINFLFESLSEQGEVAVPHIREFLNRMEDVDFTVPKSPKDESNELEYWRTRMVHGPLDFEQPPSLRIGLIDILAEVGGKKAEAALAEVLSTTGRGFEIAYAAKKLQKWIGKDAYRDEALGAAHELLAEPIDMANGNKFDAASRQYLFMVLEMYGDKAFVQTAQGQLINEEGRI
;
A
#
# COMPACT_ATOMS: atom_id res chain seq x y z
N MET A 1 -29.47 -11.97 -15.44
CA MET A 1 -28.57 -12.70 -16.36
C MET A 1 -27.20 -12.79 -15.76
N LYS A 2 -26.84 -13.98 -15.25
CA LYS A 2 -25.55 -14.25 -14.61
C LYS A 2 -24.55 -14.66 -15.69
N ARG A 3 -23.39 -13.98 -15.76
CA ARG A 3 -22.22 -14.51 -16.47
C ARG A 3 -21.09 -14.66 -15.48
N ALA A 4 -20.82 -15.91 -15.15
CA ALA A 4 -19.64 -16.34 -14.42
C ALA A 4 -18.44 -16.31 -15.38
N PHE A 5 -17.37 -15.64 -15.00
CA PHE A 5 -16.06 -15.78 -15.62
C PHE A 5 -15.17 -16.61 -14.72
N ASN A 6 -14.93 -17.83 -15.16
CA ASN A 6 -14.04 -18.79 -14.55
C ASN A 6 -12.69 -18.69 -15.25
N LEU A 7 -11.66 -18.25 -14.56
CA LEU A 7 -10.28 -18.43 -15.04
C LEU A 7 -9.44 -19.02 -13.90
N ARG A 8 -9.45 -20.35 -13.88
CA ARG A 8 -8.45 -21.16 -13.19
C ARG A 8 -7.23 -21.23 -14.11
N ASN A 9 -6.12 -20.66 -13.71
CA ASN A 9 -4.80 -21.10 -14.17
C ASN A 9 -3.94 -21.38 -12.96
N CYS A 10 -3.93 -22.65 -12.58
CA CYS A 10 -2.99 -23.24 -11.64
C CYS A 10 -1.63 -23.36 -12.35
N PHE A 11 -0.66 -22.58 -11.94
CA PHE A 11 0.75 -22.93 -12.13
C PHE A 11 1.24 -23.61 -10.85
N ALA A 12 1.15 -24.92 -10.84
CA ALA A 12 1.79 -25.78 -9.86
C ALA A 12 3.27 -25.92 -10.25
N GLY A 13 4.12 -25.07 -9.67
CA GLY A 13 5.57 -25.30 -9.66
C GLY A 13 5.91 -26.32 -8.61
N ALA A 14 6.07 -27.58 -8.99
CA ALA A 14 6.53 -28.65 -8.12
C ALA A 14 8.01 -28.42 -7.78
N ILE A 15 8.29 -27.97 -6.55
CA ILE A 15 9.64 -28.01 -5.98
C ILE A 15 9.86 -29.45 -5.50
N ILE A 16 10.63 -30.20 -6.28
CA ILE A 16 11.13 -31.53 -5.87
C ILE A 16 12.31 -31.28 -4.93
N VAL A 17 12.09 -31.48 -3.63
CA VAL A 17 13.17 -31.56 -2.64
C VAL A 17 13.58 -33.03 -2.58
N PRO A 18 14.83 -33.39 -2.93
CA PRO A 18 15.30 -34.76 -2.72
C PRO A 18 15.60 -34.95 -1.23
N SER A 19 14.79 -35.79 -0.59
CA SER A 19 15.05 -36.31 0.76
C SER A 19 16.27 -37.26 0.71
N ILE A 20 17.38 -36.83 1.26
CA ILE A 20 18.54 -37.67 1.48
C ILE A 20 18.29 -38.47 2.77
N LEU A 21 17.94 -39.73 2.60
CA LEU A 21 17.92 -40.74 3.66
C LEU A 21 19.36 -41.16 3.95
N PHE A 22 19.89 -40.76 5.11
CA PHE A 22 21.12 -41.32 5.67
C PHE A 22 20.81 -42.71 6.25
N VAL A 23 21.21 -43.76 5.57
CA VAL A 23 21.37 -45.10 6.16
C VAL A 23 22.86 -45.32 6.34
N GLY A 24 23.31 -45.27 7.58
CA GLY A 24 24.65 -45.68 7.93
C GLY A 24 24.82 -47.19 7.96
N CYS A 25 25.90 -47.67 7.37
CA CYS A 25 26.72 -48.78 7.90
C CYS A 25 27.95 -48.95 7.05
N GLY A 26 29.09 -49.01 7.72
CA GLY A 26 30.41 -48.91 7.19
C GLY A 26 30.83 -49.97 6.17
N LYS A 27 31.70 -49.52 5.28
CA LYS A 27 32.81 -50.28 4.66
C LYS A 27 33.87 -49.28 4.11
N ALA A 28 35.08 -49.74 4.15
CA ALA A 28 36.34 -49.05 3.90
C ALA A 28 36.42 -48.18 2.61
N PRO A 29 37.37 -47.23 2.54
CA PRO A 29 37.47 -46.23 1.49
C PRO A 29 37.97 -46.84 0.18
N THR A 30 37.14 -46.80 -0.87
CA THR A 30 37.60 -47.00 -2.24
C THR A 30 37.22 -45.75 -3.05
N ASP A 31 38.25 -45.13 -3.57
CA ASP A 31 38.30 -44.15 -4.67
C ASP A 31 37.00 -43.53 -5.20
N ASP A 32 36.43 -42.58 -4.44
CA ASP A 32 35.30 -41.74 -4.92
C ASP A 32 35.75 -40.35 -5.42
N SER A 33 37.05 -40.07 -5.43
CA SER A 33 37.59 -38.76 -5.83
C SER A 33 37.39 -38.42 -7.33
N SER A 34 37.17 -39.42 -8.16
CA SER A 34 36.98 -39.23 -9.61
C SER A 34 35.53 -38.78 -9.95
N THR A 35 34.55 -39.20 -9.15
CA THR A 35 33.12 -38.90 -9.36
C THR A 35 32.81 -37.48 -8.90
N GLU A 36 33.35 -37.02 -7.80
CA GLU A 36 33.19 -35.63 -7.32
C GLU A 36 33.85 -34.62 -8.26
N ALA A 37 35.05 -34.92 -8.76
CA ALA A 37 35.72 -34.05 -9.74
C ALA A 37 34.92 -33.91 -11.04
N ALA A 38 34.30 -34.99 -11.52
CA ALA A 38 33.44 -34.96 -12.70
C ALA A 38 32.13 -34.13 -12.46
N GLN A 39 31.54 -34.24 -11.26
CA GLN A 39 30.36 -33.43 -10.90
C GLN A 39 30.69 -31.94 -10.80
N VAL A 40 31.82 -31.58 -10.19
CA VAL A 40 32.29 -30.20 -10.10
C VAL A 40 32.55 -29.60 -11.49
N GLU A 41 33.08 -30.38 -12.41
CA GLU A 41 33.33 -29.96 -13.80
C GLU A 41 31.99 -29.74 -14.56
N ALA A 42 31.03 -30.64 -14.36
CA ALA A 42 29.70 -30.50 -14.93
C ALA A 42 28.97 -29.25 -14.42
N LEU A 43 29.00 -28.98 -13.11
CA LEU A 43 28.43 -27.78 -12.50
C LEU A 43 29.12 -26.50 -12.98
N LYS A 44 30.43 -26.51 -13.17
CA LYS A 44 31.17 -25.37 -13.76
C LYS A 44 30.74 -25.08 -15.19
N LYS A 45 30.53 -26.13 -16.02
CA LYS A 45 30.01 -25.97 -17.38
C LYS A 45 28.60 -25.42 -17.40
N GLU A 46 27.73 -25.90 -16.51
CA GLU A 46 26.38 -25.39 -16.38
C GLU A 46 26.35 -23.93 -15.92
N ALA A 47 27.14 -23.57 -14.93
CA ALA A 47 27.31 -22.20 -14.46
C ALA A 47 27.84 -21.27 -15.56
N ALA A 48 28.79 -21.73 -16.38
CA ALA A 48 29.28 -20.98 -17.52
C ALA A 48 28.19 -20.79 -18.61
N SER A 49 27.39 -21.82 -18.87
CA SER A 49 26.27 -21.76 -19.80
C SER A 49 25.17 -20.77 -19.32
N LEU A 50 24.84 -20.82 -18.03
CA LEU A 50 23.88 -19.90 -17.44
C LEU A 50 24.39 -18.45 -17.45
N LYS A 51 25.67 -18.22 -17.17
CA LYS A 51 26.28 -16.88 -17.30
C LYS A 51 26.22 -16.36 -18.72
N SER A 52 26.48 -17.20 -19.71
CA SER A 52 26.37 -16.84 -21.14
C SER A 52 24.93 -16.47 -21.52
N LYS A 53 23.94 -17.28 -21.10
CA LYS A 53 22.51 -16.99 -21.32
C LYS A 53 22.10 -15.69 -20.67
N LEU A 54 22.56 -15.43 -19.45
CA LEU A 54 22.25 -14.20 -18.70
C LEU A 54 22.86 -12.96 -19.38
N ALA A 55 24.09 -13.08 -19.92
CA ALA A 55 24.72 -12.01 -20.68
C ALA A 55 23.96 -11.73 -22.00
N SER A 56 23.54 -12.78 -22.73
CA SER A 56 22.77 -12.60 -23.97
C SER A 56 21.40 -11.97 -23.71
N THR A 57 20.73 -12.38 -22.63
CA THR A 57 19.42 -11.80 -22.25
C THR A 57 19.57 -10.33 -21.84
N ARG A 58 20.65 -9.97 -21.15
CA ARG A 58 20.94 -8.55 -20.82
C ARG A 58 21.15 -7.73 -22.09
N LEU A 59 21.93 -8.21 -23.03
CA LEU A 59 22.12 -7.54 -24.33
C LEU A 59 20.81 -7.37 -25.10
N GLN A 60 19.92 -8.37 -25.07
CA GLN A 60 18.59 -8.25 -25.67
C GLN A 60 17.73 -7.18 -25.01
N ILE A 61 17.75 -7.12 -23.67
CA ILE A 61 17.04 -6.08 -22.90
C ILE A 61 17.61 -4.69 -23.25
N ASP A 62 18.92 -4.54 -23.30
CA ASP A 62 19.55 -3.25 -23.63
C ASP A 62 19.28 -2.85 -25.09
N ASN A 63 19.25 -3.79 -26.03
CA ASN A 63 18.84 -3.53 -27.40
C ASN A 63 17.38 -3.13 -27.52
N LEU A 64 16.47 -3.84 -26.85
CA LEU A 64 15.05 -3.47 -26.81
C LEU A 64 14.83 -2.10 -26.15
N ARG A 65 15.59 -1.77 -25.11
CA ARG A 65 15.57 -0.44 -24.49
C ARG A 65 16.08 0.64 -25.46
N SER A 66 17.14 0.35 -26.20
CA SER A 66 17.66 1.29 -27.19
C SER A 66 16.73 1.45 -28.39
N GLU A 67 16.03 0.40 -28.81
CA GLU A 67 14.99 0.44 -29.86
C GLU A 67 13.77 1.22 -29.37
N LEU A 68 13.33 1.04 -28.13
CA LEU A 68 12.28 1.84 -27.50
C LEU A 68 12.68 3.33 -27.42
N ASN A 69 13.93 3.64 -27.12
CA ASN A 69 14.42 5.00 -27.04
C ASN A 69 14.68 5.64 -28.43
N ASN A 70 14.99 4.85 -29.45
CA ASN A 70 15.27 5.31 -30.81
C ASN A 70 14.06 5.20 -31.76
N GLY A 71 13.03 4.43 -31.40
CA GLY A 71 11.81 4.27 -32.17
C GLY A 71 10.81 5.39 -31.88
N ASN A 72 10.84 6.39 -32.75
CA ASN A 72 9.84 7.44 -32.94
C ASN A 72 9.26 8.05 -31.66
N ALA A 73 9.88 9.13 -31.21
CA ALA A 73 9.46 10.03 -30.16
C ALA A 73 8.11 10.76 -30.44
N GLN A 74 7.13 10.14 -31.07
CA GLN A 74 5.87 10.83 -31.33
C GLN A 74 4.59 10.15 -30.86
N ASP A 75 4.60 8.87 -30.43
CA ASP A 75 3.34 8.27 -29.91
C ASP A 75 3.52 7.01 -29.04
N VAL A 76 4.66 6.80 -28.42
CA VAL A 76 4.74 5.79 -27.36
C VAL A 76 4.32 6.46 -26.07
N SER A 77 3.18 6.07 -25.53
CA SER A 77 2.75 6.45 -24.18
C SER A 77 3.94 6.34 -23.25
N ARG A 78 4.50 7.49 -22.86
CA ARG A 78 5.65 7.55 -21.96
C ARG A 78 5.25 6.78 -20.71
N VAL A 79 5.85 5.62 -20.48
CA VAL A 79 5.63 4.87 -19.26
C VAL A 79 6.12 5.77 -18.13
N LEU A 80 5.19 6.40 -17.45
CA LEU A 80 5.49 7.30 -16.34
C LEU A 80 6.13 6.47 -15.23
N SER A 81 7.23 6.96 -14.68
CA SER A 81 7.81 6.33 -13.48
C SER A 81 6.93 6.62 -12.25
N ALA A 82 7.08 5.84 -11.16
CA ALA A 82 6.31 6.06 -9.95
C ALA A 82 6.47 7.50 -9.39
N PRO A 83 7.68 8.10 -9.33
CA PRO A 83 7.82 9.51 -8.97
C PRO A 83 7.06 10.45 -9.90
N ASP A 84 7.18 10.28 -11.23
CA ASP A 84 6.50 11.16 -12.20
C ASP A 84 4.96 11.09 -12.02
N ILE A 85 4.42 9.91 -11.72
CA ILE A 85 2.98 9.72 -11.46
C ILE A 85 2.57 10.45 -10.18
N ILE A 86 3.33 10.32 -9.11
CA ILE A 86 3.04 10.96 -7.84
C ILE A 86 3.11 12.49 -7.99
N ASP A 87 4.13 12.99 -8.68
CA ASP A 87 4.28 14.42 -8.95
C ASP A 87 3.12 14.95 -9.80
N GLU A 88 2.69 14.22 -10.84
CA GLU A 88 1.51 14.60 -11.63
C GLU A 88 0.22 14.61 -10.78
N LEU A 89 0.05 13.61 -9.90
CA LEU A 89 -1.10 13.58 -8.98
C LEU A 89 -1.10 14.77 -8.01
N MET A 90 0.08 15.23 -7.57
CA MET A 90 0.24 16.41 -6.72
C MET A 90 -0.17 17.71 -7.41
N GLU A 91 0.05 17.82 -8.73
CA GLU A 91 -0.27 19.01 -9.51
C GLU A 91 -1.74 19.10 -9.94
N ILE A 92 -2.52 18.03 -9.72
CA ILE A 92 -3.92 17.96 -10.14
C ILE A 92 -4.77 19.00 -9.42
N LYS A 93 -5.46 19.84 -10.21
CA LYS A 93 -6.45 20.80 -9.73
C LYS A 93 -7.83 20.45 -10.28
N LEU A 94 -8.70 20.01 -9.38
CA LEU A 94 -10.07 19.65 -9.71
C LEU A 94 -10.97 20.90 -9.69
N THR A 95 -11.76 21.06 -10.73
CA THR A 95 -12.80 22.11 -10.81
C THR A 95 -14.09 21.49 -11.32
N SER A 96 -15.22 22.17 -11.08
CA SER A 96 -16.52 21.70 -11.59
C SER A 96 -16.54 21.52 -13.11
N GLY A 97 -15.81 22.36 -13.85
CA GLY A 97 -15.78 22.31 -15.32
C GLY A 97 -14.91 21.19 -15.92
N ASN A 98 -13.93 20.67 -15.19
CA ASN A 98 -12.99 19.65 -15.68
C ASN A 98 -13.14 18.28 -15.00
N ARG A 99 -14.09 18.13 -14.07
CA ARG A 99 -14.23 16.96 -13.20
C ARG A 99 -14.12 15.64 -13.94
N GLY A 100 -14.95 15.40 -14.97
CA GLY A 100 -14.98 14.09 -15.64
C GLY A 100 -13.68 13.73 -16.37
N ARG A 101 -12.97 14.72 -16.92
CA ARG A 101 -11.67 14.51 -17.57
C ARG A 101 -10.59 14.21 -16.53
N ILE A 102 -10.53 15.02 -15.49
CA ILE A 102 -9.52 14.89 -14.44
C ILE A 102 -9.73 13.59 -13.65
N GLN A 103 -10.98 13.19 -13.37
CA GLN A 103 -11.25 11.93 -12.69
C GLN A 103 -10.74 10.73 -13.49
N ARG A 104 -10.92 10.72 -14.83
CA ARG A 104 -10.33 9.64 -15.67
C ARG A 104 -8.81 9.66 -15.63
N ARG A 105 -8.19 10.85 -15.54
CA ARG A 105 -6.73 10.96 -15.43
C ARG A 105 -6.23 10.45 -14.08
N ILE A 106 -6.89 10.80 -12.98
CA ILE A 106 -6.59 10.29 -11.64
C ILE A 106 -6.66 8.76 -11.63
N ASN A 107 -7.75 8.18 -12.14
CA ASN A 107 -7.93 6.73 -12.18
C ASN A 107 -6.81 6.06 -13.00
N PHE A 108 -6.48 6.61 -14.17
CA PHE A 108 -5.40 6.11 -15.00
C PHE A 108 -4.03 6.16 -14.27
N LEU A 109 -3.75 7.25 -13.56
CA LEU A 109 -2.49 7.41 -12.84
C LEU A 109 -2.39 6.41 -11.68
N PHE A 110 -3.46 6.22 -10.90
CA PHE A 110 -3.47 5.22 -9.83
C PHE A 110 -3.36 3.79 -10.38
N GLU A 111 -4.05 3.48 -11.46
CA GLU A 111 -3.95 2.18 -12.13
C GLU A 111 -2.52 1.93 -12.64
N SER A 112 -1.92 2.91 -13.32
CA SER A 112 -0.52 2.83 -13.77
C SER A 112 0.48 2.68 -12.63
N LEU A 113 0.21 3.28 -11.47
CA LEU A 113 1.05 3.15 -10.28
C LEU A 113 0.89 1.77 -9.64
N SER A 114 -0.33 1.24 -9.58
CA SER A 114 -0.61 -0.12 -9.08
C SER A 114 0.04 -1.19 -9.97
N GLU A 115 0.01 -1.03 -11.30
CA GLU A 115 0.65 -1.94 -12.26
C GLU A 115 2.17 -2.03 -12.08
N GLN A 116 2.83 -1.01 -11.53
CA GLN A 116 4.26 -1.07 -11.20
C GLN A 116 4.57 -1.98 -10.01
N GLY A 117 3.57 -2.35 -9.21
CA GLY A 117 3.70 -3.29 -8.13
C GLY A 117 4.74 -2.87 -7.09
N GLU A 118 5.58 -3.81 -6.65
CA GLU A 118 6.58 -3.56 -5.60
C GLU A 118 7.60 -2.44 -5.92
N VAL A 119 7.78 -2.09 -7.20
CA VAL A 119 8.72 -1.03 -7.60
C VAL A 119 8.20 0.35 -7.16
N ALA A 120 6.88 0.54 -7.11
CA ALA A 120 6.28 1.79 -6.67
C ALA A 120 6.34 1.99 -5.14
N VAL A 121 6.41 0.90 -4.36
CA VAL A 121 6.31 0.95 -2.88
C VAL A 121 7.30 1.91 -2.22
N PRO A 122 8.61 1.95 -2.56
CA PRO A 122 9.54 2.89 -1.94
C PRO A 122 9.16 4.36 -2.17
N HIS A 123 8.66 4.70 -3.36
CA HIS A 123 8.27 6.06 -3.72
C HIS A 123 6.98 6.49 -3.03
N ILE A 124 6.01 5.56 -2.92
CA ILE A 124 4.77 5.78 -2.16
C ILE A 124 5.10 6.02 -0.68
N ARG A 125 5.95 5.18 -0.09
CA ARG A 125 6.42 5.32 1.29
C ARG A 125 7.09 6.67 1.53
N GLU A 126 8.01 7.07 0.65
CA GLU A 126 8.68 8.37 0.73
C GLU A 126 7.68 9.54 0.70
N PHE A 127 6.68 9.46 -0.19
CA PHE A 127 5.63 10.48 -0.26
C PHE A 127 4.78 10.52 1.02
N LEU A 128 4.34 9.37 1.52
CA LEU A 128 3.52 9.31 2.72
C LEU A 128 4.23 9.88 3.97
N ASN A 129 5.56 9.88 4.00
CA ASN A 129 6.36 10.49 5.06
C ASN A 129 6.44 12.02 4.96
N ARG A 130 6.04 12.65 3.84
CA ARG A 130 6.05 14.12 3.67
C ARG A 130 4.87 14.84 4.30
N MET A 131 3.84 14.14 4.74
CA MET A 131 2.59 14.71 5.30
C MET A 131 1.80 15.61 4.34
N GLU A 132 2.21 15.72 3.08
CA GLU A 132 1.50 16.43 2.03
C GLU A 132 0.30 15.62 1.54
N ASP A 133 -0.78 16.29 1.14
CA ASP A 133 -1.96 15.63 0.57
C ASP A 133 -2.64 16.54 -0.47
N VAL A 134 -3.32 15.93 -1.41
CA VAL A 134 -4.15 16.60 -2.40
C VAL A 134 -5.56 16.05 -2.33
N ASP A 135 -6.53 16.94 -2.08
CA ASP A 135 -7.95 16.61 -2.06
C ASP A 135 -8.49 16.50 -3.49
N PHE A 136 -9.00 15.32 -3.86
CA PHE A 136 -9.64 15.06 -5.15
C PHE A 136 -11.15 15.29 -5.13
N THR A 137 -11.66 15.97 -4.13
CA THR A 137 -13.05 16.38 -4.09
C THR A 137 -13.22 17.76 -4.74
N VAL A 138 -14.35 17.93 -5.44
CA VAL A 138 -14.64 19.23 -6.06
C VAL A 138 -14.90 20.26 -4.96
N PRO A 139 -14.22 21.41 -4.98
CA PRO A 139 -14.53 22.50 -4.08
C PRO A 139 -16.02 22.87 -4.19
N LYS A 140 -16.71 22.89 -3.09
CA LYS A 140 -18.10 23.33 -3.00
C LYS A 140 -18.16 24.81 -2.63
N SER A 141 -19.33 25.41 -2.77
CA SER A 141 -19.52 26.77 -2.28
C SER A 141 -19.35 26.83 -0.75
N PRO A 142 -18.98 27.96 -0.16
CA PRO A 142 -18.83 28.08 1.31
C PRO A 142 -20.06 27.65 2.11
N LYS A 143 -21.27 27.74 1.53
CA LYS A 143 -22.50 27.24 2.14
C LYS A 143 -22.59 25.71 2.09
N ASP A 144 -22.07 25.10 1.04
CA ASP A 144 -22.06 23.65 0.90
C ASP A 144 -20.98 23.04 1.79
N GLU A 145 -19.86 23.73 2.00
CA GLU A 145 -18.77 23.30 2.90
C GLU A 145 -19.24 23.22 4.36
N SER A 146 -19.97 24.21 4.86
CA SER A 146 -20.48 24.19 6.24
C SER A 146 -21.47 23.05 6.47
N ASN A 147 -22.39 22.83 5.50
CA ASN A 147 -23.35 21.73 5.54
C ASN A 147 -22.68 20.37 5.35
N GLU A 148 -21.61 20.30 4.56
CA GLU A 148 -20.84 19.08 4.35
C GLU A 148 -20.05 18.71 5.59
N LEU A 149 -19.37 19.65 6.24
CA LEU A 149 -18.68 19.43 7.51
C LEU A 149 -19.65 18.91 8.59
N GLU A 150 -20.86 19.48 8.67
CA GLU A 150 -21.88 19.03 9.59
C GLU A 150 -22.44 17.64 9.20
N TYR A 151 -22.67 17.42 7.90
CA TYR A 151 -23.05 16.12 7.35
C TYR A 151 -22.00 15.04 7.65
N TRP A 152 -20.73 15.35 7.45
CA TRP A 152 -19.63 14.44 7.74
C TRP A 152 -19.47 14.20 9.24
N ARG A 153 -19.59 15.23 10.08
CA ARG A 153 -19.58 15.09 11.54
C ARG A 153 -20.69 14.19 12.09
N THR A 154 -21.88 14.27 11.49
CA THR A 154 -23.04 13.51 11.97
C THR A 154 -23.14 12.11 11.38
N ARG A 155 -22.66 11.89 10.18
CA ARG A 155 -22.83 10.62 9.45
C ARG A 155 -21.60 9.71 9.49
N MET A 156 -20.42 10.25 9.77
CA MET A 156 -19.19 9.47 9.83
C MET A 156 -18.99 8.69 11.13
N VAL A 157 -19.85 8.82 12.12
CA VAL A 157 -19.85 7.93 13.28
C VAL A 157 -19.92 6.44 12.87
N HIS A 158 -20.40 6.16 11.64
CA HIS A 158 -20.48 4.81 11.07
C HIS A 158 -20.23 4.76 9.55
N GLY A 159 -19.55 5.77 8.98
CA GLY A 159 -19.28 5.82 7.54
C GLY A 159 -18.34 4.69 7.10
N PRO A 160 -18.61 4.03 5.97
CA PRO A 160 -17.71 3.00 5.46
C PRO A 160 -16.35 3.64 5.14
N LEU A 161 -15.28 3.07 5.70
CA LEU A 161 -13.90 3.33 5.25
C LEU A 161 -13.67 2.61 3.90
N ASP A 162 -14.60 2.75 2.97
CA ASP A 162 -14.55 2.17 1.63
C ASP A 162 -14.97 3.25 0.63
N PHE A 163 -14.12 3.51 -0.34
CA PHE A 163 -14.34 4.49 -1.37
C PHE A 163 -14.31 3.80 -2.74
N GLU A 164 -15.27 4.14 -3.60
CA GLU A 164 -15.22 3.73 -5.01
C GLU A 164 -14.06 4.41 -5.75
N GLN A 165 -13.71 5.61 -5.30
CA GLN A 165 -12.60 6.39 -5.81
C GLN A 165 -11.87 7.07 -4.65
N PRO A 166 -10.54 7.09 -4.65
CA PRO A 166 -9.80 7.72 -3.57
C PRO A 166 -10.14 9.22 -3.48
N PRO A 167 -10.58 9.70 -2.31
CA PRO A 167 -10.94 11.10 -2.15
C PRO A 167 -9.74 12.03 -1.99
N SER A 168 -8.57 11.48 -1.74
CA SER A 168 -7.30 12.22 -1.71
C SER A 168 -6.15 11.36 -2.20
N LEU A 169 -5.01 12.00 -2.48
CA LEU A 169 -3.81 11.33 -2.95
C LEU A 169 -3.31 10.29 -1.94
N ARG A 170 -3.18 10.66 -0.67
CA ARG A 170 -2.68 9.77 0.38
C ARG A 170 -3.56 8.53 0.56
N ILE A 171 -4.87 8.70 0.52
CA ILE A 171 -5.82 7.59 0.62
C ILE A 171 -5.66 6.64 -0.57
N GLY A 172 -5.51 7.17 -1.78
CA GLY A 172 -5.26 6.36 -2.97
C GLY A 172 -3.92 5.62 -2.91
N LEU A 173 -2.88 6.23 -2.34
CA LEU A 173 -1.59 5.57 -2.16
C LEU A 173 -1.65 4.45 -1.11
N ILE A 174 -2.42 4.62 -0.03
CA ILE A 174 -2.68 3.56 0.95
C ILE A 174 -3.44 2.39 0.29
N ASP A 175 -4.39 2.69 -0.61
CA ASP A 175 -5.10 1.66 -1.38
C ASP A 175 -4.15 0.86 -2.28
N ILE A 176 -3.25 1.55 -2.99
CA ILE A 176 -2.25 0.88 -3.84
C ILE A 176 -1.33 -0.01 -2.99
N LEU A 177 -0.84 0.45 -1.84
CA LEU A 177 -0.03 -0.39 -0.96
C LEU A 177 -0.78 -1.67 -0.54
N ALA A 178 -2.06 -1.55 -0.21
CA ALA A 178 -2.88 -2.70 0.15
C ALA A 178 -3.16 -3.64 -1.04
N GLU A 179 -3.24 -3.11 -2.27
CA GLU A 179 -3.45 -3.87 -3.50
C GLU A 179 -2.17 -4.58 -3.96
N VAL A 180 -1.04 -3.87 -3.98
CA VAL A 180 0.28 -4.43 -4.32
C VAL A 180 0.65 -5.56 -3.38
N GLY A 181 0.39 -5.41 -2.11
CA GLY A 181 0.68 -6.44 -1.12
C GLY A 181 2.16 -6.73 -0.93
N GLY A 182 2.46 -7.85 -0.24
CA GLY A 182 3.82 -8.28 0.03
C GLY A 182 4.47 -7.54 1.22
N LYS A 183 5.60 -8.05 1.69
CA LYS A 183 6.26 -7.56 2.92
C LYS A 183 6.66 -6.09 2.90
N LYS A 184 7.00 -5.56 1.73
CA LYS A 184 7.41 -4.15 1.60
C LYS A 184 6.21 -3.20 1.75
N ALA A 185 5.08 -3.54 1.11
CA ALA A 185 3.86 -2.76 1.22
C ALA A 185 3.25 -2.86 2.63
N GLU A 186 3.31 -4.05 3.24
CA GLU A 186 2.93 -4.27 4.64
C GLU A 186 3.74 -3.35 5.58
N ALA A 187 5.07 -3.35 5.44
CA ALA A 187 5.93 -2.48 6.24
C ALA A 187 5.64 -0.99 6.02
N ALA A 188 5.33 -0.58 4.78
CA ALA A 188 4.95 0.80 4.49
C ALA A 188 3.61 1.19 5.12
N LEU A 189 2.61 0.29 5.10
CA LEU A 189 1.32 0.51 5.78
C LEU A 189 1.47 0.55 7.31
N ALA A 190 2.32 -0.31 7.87
CA ALA A 190 2.62 -0.28 9.30
C ALA A 190 3.33 1.02 9.71
N GLU A 191 4.22 1.55 8.86
CA GLU A 191 4.88 2.83 9.09
C GLU A 191 3.88 4.00 9.09
N VAL A 192 2.85 3.97 8.24
CA VAL A 192 1.77 4.97 8.28
C VAL A 192 1.12 5.01 9.66
N LEU A 193 0.88 3.85 10.33
CA LEU A 193 0.29 3.83 11.66
C LEU A 193 1.14 4.57 12.71
N SER A 194 2.46 4.53 12.55
CA SER A 194 3.39 5.10 13.55
C SER A 194 3.86 6.52 13.22
N THR A 195 3.65 7.00 11.99
CA THR A 195 4.20 8.30 11.55
C THR A 195 3.15 9.35 11.24
N THR A 196 1.92 8.93 10.88
CA THR A 196 0.87 9.90 10.52
C THR A 196 0.25 10.58 11.74
N GLY A 197 0.05 11.90 11.64
CA GLY A 197 -0.78 12.64 12.60
C GLY A 197 -2.28 12.64 12.28
N ARG A 198 -2.72 11.90 11.25
CA ARG A 198 -4.09 11.91 10.72
C ARG A 198 -4.88 10.71 11.20
N GLY A 199 -5.81 10.90 12.12
CA GLY A 199 -6.62 9.79 12.67
C GLY A 199 -7.36 8.98 11.61
N PHE A 200 -7.76 9.62 10.49
CA PHE A 200 -8.37 8.90 9.37
C PHE A 200 -7.40 7.89 8.74
N GLU A 201 -6.15 8.28 8.51
CA GLU A 201 -5.16 7.39 7.89
C GLU A 201 -4.83 6.20 8.79
N ILE A 202 -4.76 6.41 10.11
CA ILE A 202 -4.60 5.30 11.07
C ILE A 202 -5.75 4.31 10.94
N ALA A 203 -7.01 4.80 10.99
CA ALA A 203 -8.18 3.94 10.85
C ALA A 203 -8.21 3.20 9.51
N TYR A 204 -7.84 3.89 8.44
CA TYR A 204 -7.84 3.34 7.09
C TYR A 204 -6.76 2.28 6.89
N ALA A 205 -5.51 2.58 7.27
CA ALA A 205 -4.40 1.64 7.20
C ALA A 205 -4.64 0.42 8.11
N ALA A 206 -5.12 0.62 9.34
CA ALA A 206 -5.48 -0.46 10.24
C ALA A 206 -6.55 -1.39 9.62
N LYS A 207 -7.61 -0.82 9.01
CA LYS A 207 -8.63 -1.60 8.32
C LYS A 207 -8.06 -2.41 7.15
N LYS A 208 -7.16 -1.82 6.34
CA LYS A 208 -6.51 -2.52 5.23
C LYS A 208 -5.63 -3.67 5.73
N LEU A 209 -4.84 -3.44 6.77
CA LEU A 209 -3.99 -4.46 7.39
C LEU A 209 -4.83 -5.59 8.01
N GLN A 210 -5.93 -5.27 8.71
CA GLN A 210 -6.84 -6.29 9.23
C GLN A 210 -7.48 -7.15 8.14
N LYS A 211 -7.91 -6.52 7.04
CA LYS A 211 -8.51 -7.24 5.90
C LYS A 211 -7.52 -8.17 5.23
N TRP A 212 -6.27 -7.80 5.18
CA TRP A 212 -5.24 -8.54 4.48
C TRP A 212 -4.58 -9.61 5.34
N ILE A 213 -4.20 -9.29 6.59
CA ILE A 213 -3.40 -10.16 7.46
C ILE A 213 -4.30 -10.88 8.48
N GLY A 214 -5.26 -10.15 9.06
CA GLY A 214 -6.17 -10.68 10.07
C GLY A 214 -6.58 -9.66 11.12
N LYS A 215 -7.58 -10.02 11.93
CA LYS A 215 -8.29 -9.12 12.84
C LYS A 215 -7.39 -8.37 13.83
N ASP A 216 -6.32 -9.00 14.30
CA ASP A 216 -5.43 -8.43 15.32
C ASP A 216 -4.12 -7.89 14.71
N ALA A 217 -4.07 -7.74 13.37
CA ALA A 217 -2.90 -7.21 12.69
C ALA A 217 -2.54 -5.81 13.18
N TYR A 218 -1.29 -5.62 13.60
CA TYR A 218 -0.75 -4.33 14.06
C TYR A 218 -1.60 -3.64 15.13
N ARG A 219 -2.22 -4.45 16.00
CA ARG A 219 -3.12 -3.99 17.06
C ARG A 219 -2.45 -2.98 17.99
N ASP A 220 -1.27 -3.32 18.48
CA ASP A 220 -0.59 -2.52 19.51
C ASP A 220 -0.09 -1.19 18.92
N GLU A 221 0.37 -1.19 17.68
CA GLU A 221 0.79 0.00 16.95
C GLU A 221 -0.40 0.92 16.66
N ALA A 222 -1.51 0.36 16.16
CA ALA A 222 -2.70 1.14 15.85
C ALA A 222 -3.36 1.73 17.11
N LEU A 223 -3.46 0.95 18.19
CA LEU A 223 -3.98 1.43 19.47
C LEU A 223 -3.05 2.45 20.10
N GLY A 224 -1.73 2.24 20.07
CA GLY A 224 -0.74 3.18 20.57
C GLY A 224 -0.88 4.55 19.90
N ALA A 225 -0.90 4.57 18.57
CA ALA A 225 -1.08 5.79 17.79
C ALA A 225 -2.44 6.46 18.06
N ALA A 226 -3.52 5.68 18.17
CA ALA A 226 -4.84 6.22 18.48
C ALA A 226 -4.89 6.87 19.86
N HIS A 227 -4.32 6.25 20.89
CA HIS A 227 -4.24 6.82 22.23
C HIS A 227 -3.39 8.09 22.29
N GLU A 228 -2.23 8.08 21.61
CA GLU A 228 -1.34 9.24 21.54
C GLU A 228 -2.06 10.45 20.92
N LEU A 229 -2.67 10.29 19.75
CA LEU A 229 -3.36 11.38 19.06
C LEU A 229 -4.67 11.80 19.73
N LEU A 230 -5.30 10.94 20.55
CA LEU A 230 -6.46 11.32 21.36
C LEU A 230 -6.03 12.15 22.59
N ALA A 231 -4.85 11.85 23.17
CA ALA A 231 -4.29 12.58 24.28
C ALA A 231 -3.68 13.93 23.84
N GLU A 232 -2.93 13.92 22.74
CA GLU A 232 -2.23 15.08 22.18
C GLU A 232 -2.57 15.24 20.70
N PRO A 233 -3.70 15.86 20.35
CA PRO A 233 -4.12 16.04 18.96
C PRO A 233 -3.12 16.94 18.19
N ILE A 234 -2.75 16.51 17.00
CA ILE A 234 -1.93 17.30 16.09
C ILE A 234 -2.84 18.23 15.27
N ASP A 235 -2.58 19.53 15.33
CA ASP A 235 -3.27 20.50 14.47
C ASP A 235 -2.63 20.51 13.08
N MET A 236 -3.40 20.13 12.07
CA MET A 236 -2.97 20.09 10.68
C MET A 236 -3.22 21.44 10.03
N ALA A 237 -2.18 22.24 9.85
CA ALA A 237 -2.27 23.58 9.24
C ALA A 237 -2.95 23.59 7.85
N ASN A 238 -2.82 22.48 7.09
CA ASN A 238 -3.45 22.27 5.78
C ASN A 238 -4.35 21.03 5.81
N GLY A 239 -5.13 20.89 6.89
CA GLY A 239 -6.02 19.75 7.08
C GLY A 239 -7.12 19.67 6.02
N ASN A 240 -7.46 18.46 5.62
CA ASN A 240 -8.61 18.17 4.77
C ASN A 240 -9.86 17.88 5.62
N LYS A 241 -10.99 17.60 4.97
CA LYS A 241 -12.25 17.28 5.65
C LYS A 241 -12.17 16.06 6.60
N PHE A 242 -11.27 15.11 6.35
CA PHE A 242 -11.08 13.94 7.20
C PHE A 242 -10.33 14.30 8.47
N ASP A 243 -9.42 15.28 8.42
CA ASP A 243 -8.70 15.76 9.59
C ASP A 243 -9.67 16.43 10.58
N ALA A 244 -10.70 17.12 10.10
CA ALA A 244 -11.76 17.68 10.95
C ALA A 244 -12.53 16.59 11.74
N ALA A 245 -12.56 15.37 11.26
CA ALA A 245 -13.19 14.22 11.90
C ALA A 245 -12.16 13.24 12.53
N SER A 246 -10.89 13.65 12.64
CA SER A 246 -9.78 12.81 13.10
C SER A 246 -10.10 12.04 14.37
N ARG A 247 -10.67 12.72 15.37
CA ARG A 247 -11.03 12.13 16.66
C ARG A 247 -12.03 10.97 16.52
N GLN A 248 -13.02 11.09 15.63
CA GLN A 248 -14.00 10.03 15.40
C GLN A 248 -13.36 8.79 14.78
N TYR A 249 -12.42 8.99 13.88
CA TYR A 249 -11.68 7.87 13.29
C TYR A 249 -10.77 7.17 14.29
N LEU A 250 -10.16 7.92 15.20
CA LEU A 250 -9.37 7.32 16.30
C LEU A 250 -10.27 6.49 17.23
N PHE A 251 -11.48 6.94 17.56
CA PHE A 251 -12.44 6.12 18.29
C PHE A 251 -12.83 4.85 17.51
N MET A 252 -12.98 4.96 16.19
CA MET A 252 -13.24 3.78 15.35
C MET A 252 -12.10 2.76 15.43
N VAL A 253 -10.83 3.19 15.52
CA VAL A 253 -9.69 2.27 15.73
C VAL A 253 -9.84 1.54 17.06
N LEU A 254 -10.17 2.23 18.13
CA LEU A 254 -10.37 1.60 19.45
C LEU A 254 -11.51 0.57 19.39
N GLU A 255 -12.60 0.88 18.69
CA GLU A 255 -13.73 -0.04 18.49
C GLU A 255 -13.31 -1.26 17.64
N MET A 256 -12.61 -1.06 16.55
CA MET A 256 -12.12 -2.11 15.65
C MET A 256 -11.31 -3.17 16.38
N TYR A 257 -10.50 -2.76 17.35
CA TYR A 257 -9.67 -3.65 18.15
C TYR A 257 -10.28 -4.01 19.51
N GLY A 258 -11.48 -3.51 19.80
CA GLY A 258 -12.21 -3.80 21.04
C GLY A 258 -11.47 -3.29 22.28
N ASP A 259 -10.85 -2.13 22.20
CA ASP A 259 -10.15 -1.51 23.32
C ASP A 259 -11.14 -0.94 24.34
N LYS A 260 -11.17 -1.55 25.53
CA LYS A 260 -12.03 -1.13 26.64
C LYS A 260 -11.35 -0.15 27.61
N ALA A 261 -10.03 -0.03 27.56
CA ALA A 261 -9.29 0.84 28.47
C ALA A 261 -9.66 2.32 28.26
N PHE A 262 -9.99 2.67 27.01
CA PHE A 262 -10.39 4.02 26.65
C PHE A 262 -11.74 4.45 27.24
N VAL A 263 -12.66 3.52 27.53
CA VAL A 263 -14.01 3.86 28.05
C VAL A 263 -13.90 4.69 29.33
N GLN A 264 -12.97 4.37 30.22
CA GLN A 264 -12.74 5.12 31.45
C GLN A 264 -12.19 6.52 31.19
N THR A 265 -11.25 6.66 30.25
CA THR A 265 -10.66 7.95 29.84
C THR A 265 -11.69 8.83 29.14
N ALA A 266 -12.50 8.25 28.25
CA ALA A 266 -13.57 8.96 27.55
C ALA A 266 -14.66 9.43 28.52
N GLN A 267 -15.03 8.62 29.50
CA GLN A 267 -15.96 9.04 30.54
C GLN A 267 -15.44 10.25 31.31
N GLY A 268 -14.15 10.26 31.68
CA GLY A 268 -13.52 11.41 32.36
C GLY A 268 -13.44 12.68 31.54
N GLN A 269 -13.38 12.55 30.18
CA GLN A 269 -13.36 13.71 29.26
C GLN A 269 -14.74 14.19 28.83
N LEU A 270 -15.74 13.32 28.83
CA LEU A 270 -17.12 13.64 28.41
C LEU A 270 -17.98 14.15 29.60
N ILE A 271 -17.59 13.82 30.80
CA ILE A 271 -18.30 14.25 32.01
C ILE A 271 -17.55 15.46 32.59
N ASN A 272 -18.17 16.65 32.57
CA ASN A 272 -17.59 17.82 33.20
C ASN A 272 -17.57 17.64 34.76
N GLU A 273 -16.91 18.57 35.47
CA GLU A 273 -16.83 18.54 36.93
C GLU A 273 -18.22 18.54 37.62
N GLU A 274 -19.27 18.88 36.88
CA GLU A 274 -20.67 18.88 37.34
C GLU A 274 -21.41 17.56 37.01
N GLY A 275 -20.72 16.57 36.44
CA GLY A 275 -21.31 15.27 36.07
C GLY A 275 -22.27 15.31 34.87
N ARG A 276 -22.18 16.34 34.00
CA ARG A 276 -22.99 16.49 32.80
C ARG A 276 -22.15 16.17 31.56
N ILE A 277 -22.80 15.50 30.56
CA ILE A 277 -22.22 15.21 29.27
C ILE A 277 -22.35 16.44 28.39
#